data_51a7a3fbc31771184c9ab583ee42b25a
#
_entry.id   51a7a3fbc31771184c9ab583ee42b25a
#
_cell.length_a   1.000
_cell.length_b   1.000
_cell.length_c   1.000
_cell.angle_alpha   90.00
_cell.angle_beta   90.00
_cell.angle_gamma   90.00
#
_symmetry.space_group_name_H-M   'P 1'
#
loop_
_entity.id
_entity.type
_entity.pdbx_description
1 polymer ?
#
loop_
_entity_poly.entity_id
_entity_poly.type
_entity_poly.pdbx_seq_one_letter_code
_entity_poly.pdbx_strand_id
1 'polypeptide(L)'
;MNIVIGAAVSMEVIEGWIKQVNEEFGLTDKNQACLQHFAALKNYYIFIVESDFYAVLEPSVDIWGTREMHVVSYYIKPDKRNIRLFLKIQHKFEEISKAWDCKFLYQGSHLGDRLYSYLERNGYKVATMRKEIK
;
A
#
# COMPACT_ATOMS: atom_id res chain seq x y z
N MET A 1 4.23 -14.61 -3.64
CA MET A 1 3.46 -13.39 -3.97
C MET A 1 3.95 -12.79 -5.26
N ASN A 2 3.03 -12.33 -6.07
CA ASN A 2 3.34 -11.79 -7.39
C ASN A 2 3.65 -10.29 -7.27
N ILE A 3 4.93 -9.94 -7.40
CA ILE A 3 5.41 -8.56 -7.32
C ILE A 3 5.63 -8.05 -8.73
N VAL A 4 5.03 -6.92 -9.06
CA VAL A 4 5.07 -6.34 -10.40
C VAL A 4 5.46 -4.86 -10.32
N ILE A 5 6.46 -4.47 -11.11
CA ILE A 5 6.80 -3.06 -11.29
C ILE A 5 5.66 -2.37 -12.05
N GLY A 6 5.31 -1.17 -11.63
CA GLY A 6 4.10 -0.48 -12.10
C GLY A 6 3.95 -0.37 -13.60
N ALA A 7 5.03 -0.22 -14.35
CA ALA A 7 4.98 -0.18 -15.81
C ALA A 7 4.40 -1.47 -16.43
N ALA A 8 4.54 -2.61 -15.75
CA ALA A 8 4.06 -3.92 -16.21
C ALA A 8 2.64 -4.26 -15.75
N VAL A 9 2.04 -3.45 -14.87
CA VAL A 9 0.67 -3.67 -14.39
C VAL A 9 -0.31 -3.06 -15.38
N SER A 10 -1.29 -3.84 -15.83
CA SER A 10 -2.32 -3.32 -16.73
C SER A 10 -3.30 -2.41 -15.99
N MET A 11 -3.79 -1.38 -16.67
CA MET A 11 -4.82 -0.50 -16.12
C MET A 11 -6.13 -1.23 -15.86
N GLU A 12 -6.40 -2.28 -16.59
CA GLU A 12 -7.59 -3.12 -16.39
C GLU A 12 -7.58 -3.81 -15.03
N VAL A 13 -6.42 -4.37 -14.62
CA VAL A 13 -6.24 -4.97 -13.29
C VAL A 13 -6.42 -3.92 -12.20
N ILE A 14 -5.80 -2.75 -12.36
CA ILE A 14 -5.92 -1.64 -11.41
C ILE A 14 -7.39 -1.19 -11.28
N GLU A 15 -8.08 -1.02 -12.39
CA GLU A 15 -9.47 -0.62 -12.40
C GLU A 15 -10.36 -1.64 -11.66
N GLY A 16 -10.13 -2.92 -11.85
CA GLY A 16 -10.85 -3.97 -11.14
C GLY A 16 -10.71 -3.85 -9.62
N TRP A 17 -9.49 -3.62 -9.14
CA TRP A 17 -9.25 -3.41 -7.70
C TRP A 17 -9.87 -2.12 -7.17
N ILE A 18 -9.76 -1.02 -7.92
CA ILE A 18 -10.38 0.26 -7.56
C ILE A 18 -11.87 0.09 -7.35
N LYS A 19 -12.57 -0.53 -8.29
CA LYS A 19 -14.01 -0.76 -8.21
C LYS A 19 -14.37 -1.58 -6.99
N GLN A 20 -13.64 -2.66 -6.73
CA GLN A 20 -13.92 -3.55 -5.59
C GLN A 20 -13.71 -2.83 -4.26
N VAL A 21 -12.63 -2.10 -4.10
CA VAL A 21 -12.32 -1.36 -2.87
C VAL A 21 -13.36 -0.27 -2.62
N ASN A 22 -13.63 0.53 -3.63
CA ASN A 22 -14.54 1.67 -3.49
C ASN A 22 -15.99 1.24 -3.28
N GLU A 23 -16.39 0.11 -3.85
CA GLU A 23 -17.70 -0.47 -3.59
C GLU A 23 -17.86 -0.89 -2.12
N GLU A 24 -16.84 -1.55 -1.56
CA GLU A 24 -16.89 -1.95 -0.14
C GLU A 24 -16.99 -0.75 0.80
N PHE A 25 -16.28 0.34 0.52
CA PHE A 25 -16.21 1.50 1.40
C PHE A 25 -17.18 2.62 1.02
N GLY A 26 -18.07 2.40 0.06
CA GLY A 26 -19.04 3.40 -0.37
C GLY A 26 -18.43 4.61 -1.07
N LEU A 27 -17.33 4.41 -1.78
CA LEU A 27 -16.56 5.46 -2.44
C LEU A 27 -16.58 5.32 -3.98
N THR A 28 -17.67 4.79 -4.55
CA THR A 28 -17.77 4.58 -5.99
C THR A 28 -17.71 5.87 -6.81
N ASP A 29 -18.07 6.99 -6.22
CA ASP A 29 -17.91 8.32 -6.80
C ASP A 29 -16.45 8.73 -6.98
N LYS A 30 -15.51 8.03 -6.33
CA LYS A 30 -14.06 8.26 -6.44
C LYS A 30 -13.36 7.39 -7.48
N ASN A 31 -14.08 6.48 -8.15
CA ASN A 31 -13.46 5.55 -9.10
C ASN A 31 -12.66 6.27 -10.18
N GLN A 32 -13.21 7.33 -10.76
CA GLN A 32 -12.54 8.07 -11.83
C GLN A 32 -11.28 8.79 -11.33
N ALA A 33 -11.35 9.41 -10.15
CA ALA A 33 -10.19 10.07 -9.56
C ALA A 33 -9.06 9.09 -9.25
N CYS A 34 -9.38 7.91 -8.70
CA CYS A 34 -8.41 6.84 -8.44
C CYS A 34 -7.79 6.34 -9.74
N LEU A 35 -8.59 6.14 -10.78
CA LEU A 35 -8.12 5.66 -12.07
C LEU A 35 -7.16 6.67 -12.71
N GLN A 36 -7.49 7.96 -12.67
CA GLN A 36 -6.62 9.03 -13.15
C GLN A 36 -5.30 9.09 -12.40
N HIS A 37 -5.33 8.92 -11.07
CA HIS A 37 -4.14 8.87 -10.23
C HIS A 37 -3.18 7.77 -10.70
N PHE A 38 -3.68 6.55 -10.83
CA PHE A 38 -2.85 5.42 -11.24
C PHE A 38 -2.39 5.53 -12.70
N ALA A 39 -3.23 6.06 -13.59
CA ALA A 39 -2.82 6.30 -14.96
C ALA A 39 -1.61 7.25 -15.03
N ALA A 40 -1.56 8.26 -14.17
CA ALA A 40 -0.47 9.22 -14.13
C ALA A 40 0.78 8.71 -13.39
N LEU A 41 0.62 7.92 -12.33
CA LEU A 41 1.68 7.65 -11.35
C LEU A 41 2.09 6.18 -11.19
N LYS A 42 1.40 5.24 -11.85
CA LYS A 42 1.67 3.81 -11.62
C LYS A 42 3.13 3.39 -11.85
N ASN A 43 3.84 4.07 -12.74
CA ASN A 43 5.22 3.75 -13.05
C ASN A 43 6.19 4.00 -11.89
N TYR A 44 5.78 4.78 -10.90
CA TYR A 44 6.54 5.04 -9.69
C TYR A 44 6.29 4.01 -8.59
N TYR A 45 5.36 3.08 -8.81
CA TYR A 45 4.89 2.13 -7.80
C TYR A 45 5.36 0.71 -8.06
N ILE A 46 5.45 -0.04 -6.97
CA ILE A 46 5.60 -1.51 -6.97
C ILE A 46 4.26 -2.07 -6.52
N PHE A 47 3.74 -3.04 -7.27
CA PHE A 47 2.46 -3.67 -6.97
C PHE A 47 2.67 -5.10 -6.48
N ILE A 48 1.89 -5.51 -5.50
CA ILE A 48 1.66 -6.92 -5.19
C ILE A 48 0.26 -7.22 -5.69
N VAL A 49 0.15 -8.12 -6.66
CA VAL A 49 -1.13 -8.46 -7.31
C VAL A 49 -1.41 -9.94 -7.10
N GLU A 50 -2.36 -10.21 -6.23
CA GLU A 50 -2.81 -11.58 -5.91
C GLU A 50 -4.32 -11.69 -6.06
N SER A 51 -4.86 -12.92 -6.03
CA SER A 51 -6.30 -13.13 -6.12
C SER A 51 -7.05 -12.66 -4.86
N ASP A 52 -6.39 -12.70 -3.70
CA ASP A 52 -7.02 -12.44 -2.40
C ASP A 52 -6.72 -11.05 -1.84
N PHE A 53 -5.69 -10.40 -2.35
CA PHE A 53 -5.30 -9.07 -1.89
C PHE A 53 -4.46 -8.35 -2.95
N TYR A 54 -4.35 -7.04 -2.79
CA TYR A 54 -3.36 -6.24 -3.52
C TYR A 54 -2.66 -5.26 -2.58
N ALA A 55 -1.49 -4.80 -2.99
CA ALA A 55 -0.78 -3.74 -2.29
C ALA A 55 -0.04 -2.86 -3.28
N VAL A 56 0.16 -1.62 -2.88
CA VAL A 56 0.87 -0.61 -3.66
C VAL A 56 1.94 0.01 -2.77
N LEU A 57 3.20 -0.07 -3.20
CA LEU A 57 4.33 0.51 -2.49
C LEU A 57 5.05 1.50 -3.39
N GLU A 58 5.66 2.52 -2.76
CA GLU A 58 6.45 3.52 -3.47
C GLU A 58 7.84 3.62 -2.86
N PRO A 59 8.90 3.27 -3.62
CA PRO A 59 10.26 3.57 -3.21
C PRO A 59 10.55 5.06 -3.44
N SER A 60 11.23 5.69 -2.50
CA SER A 60 11.62 7.08 -2.59
C SER A 60 12.99 7.32 -1.97
N VAL A 61 13.53 8.51 -2.18
CA VAL A 61 14.80 8.95 -1.61
C VAL A 61 14.58 10.33 -1.01
N ASP A 62 14.99 10.53 0.24
CA ASP A 62 14.87 11.83 0.91
C ASP A 62 15.99 12.80 0.46
N ILE A 63 15.96 14.03 0.98
CA ILE A 63 16.92 15.06 0.62
C ILE A 63 18.37 14.73 1.03
N TRP A 64 18.57 13.77 1.93
CA TRP A 64 19.90 13.32 2.37
C TRP A 64 20.35 12.03 1.66
N GLY A 65 19.59 11.57 0.66
CA GLY A 65 19.92 10.36 -0.07
C GLY A 65 19.51 9.07 0.62
N THR A 66 18.74 9.14 1.72
CA THR A 66 18.25 7.96 2.41
C THR A 66 17.08 7.34 1.63
N ARG A 67 17.20 6.05 1.34
CA ARG A 67 16.16 5.31 0.61
C ARG A 67 15.07 4.85 1.57
N GLU A 68 13.83 5.04 1.15
CA GLU A 68 12.64 4.75 1.93
C GLU A 68 11.64 3.97 1.08
N MET A 69 10.85 3.12 1.75
CA MET A 69 9.71 2.45 1.13
C MET A 69 8.43 2.91 1.83
N HIS A 70 7.45 3.32 1.05
CA HIS A 70 6.14 3.75 1.56
C HIS A 70 5.07 2.76 1.13
N VAL A 71 4.28 2.27 2.07
CA VAL A 71 3.06 1.53 1.76
C VAL A 71 1.98 2.55 1.43
N VAL A 72 1.66 2.68 0.14
CA VAL A 72 0.66 3.64 -0.34
C VAL A 72 -0.75 3.17 -0.02
N SER A 73 -1.02 1.89 -0.28
CA SER A 73 -2.32 1.29 -0.06
C SER A 73 -2.19 -0.23 -0.05
N TYR A 74 -3.05 -0.91 0.69
CA TYR A 74 -3.25 -2.34 0.53
C TYR A 74 -4.69 -2.71 0.89
N TYR A 75 -5.15 -3.80 0.31
CA TYR A 75 -6.52 -4.27 0.46
C TYR A 75 -6.55 -5.79 0.45
N ILE A 76 -7.26 -6.35 1.41
CA ILE A 76 -7.51 -7.79 1.50
C ILE A 76 -9.02 -7.99 1.28
N LYS A 77 -9.39 -8.93 0.43
CA LYS A 77 -10.81 -9.28 0.22
C LYS A 77 -11.45 -9.65 1.55
N PRO A 78 -12.70 -9.21 1.82
CA PRO A 78 -13.34 -9.41 3.13
C PRO A 78 -13.36 -10.85 3.62
N ASP A 79 -13.63 -11.81 2.73
CA ASP A 79 -13.68 -13.24 3.07
C ASP A 79 -12.29 -13.88 3.28
N LYS A 80 -11.23 -13.15 2.98
CA LYS A 80 -9.84 -13.61 3.14
C LYS A 80 -9.09 -12.91 4.27
N ARG A 81 -9.76 -12.02 5.00
CA ARG A 81 -9.16 -11.28 6.11
C ARG A 81 -8.93 -12.19 7.31
N ASN A 82 -7.66 -12.46 7.60
CA ASN A 82 -7.23 -13.21 8.78
C ASN A 82 -5.81 -12.78 9.16
N ILE A 83 -5.44 -13.09 10.41
CA ILE A 83 -4.15 -12.67 10.94
C ILE A 83 -2.96 -13.31 10.19
N ARG A 84 -3.11 -14.54 9.75
CA ARG A 84 -2.04 -15.25 9.04
C ARG A 84 -1.68 -14.55 7.72
N LEU A 85 -2.69 -14.19 6.93
CA LEU A 85 -2.47 -13.47 5.67
C LEU A 85 -1.91 -12.07 5.93
N PHE A 86 -2.45 -11.37 6.92
CA PHE A 86 -1.95 -10.06 7.33
C PHE A 86 -0.47 -10.10 7.68
N LEU A 87 -0.04 -11.06 8.48
CA LEU A 87 1.37 -11.21 8.85
C LEU A 87 2.26 -11.55 7.65
N LYS A 88 1.78 -12.37 6.73
CA LYS A 88 2.51 -12.67 5.48
C LYS A 88 2.71 -11.40 4.64
N ILE A 89 1.70 -10.56 4.55
CA ILE A 89 1.78 -9.30 3.82
C ILE A 89 2.79 -8.36 4.48
N GLN A 90 2.75 -8.22 5.81
CA GLN A 90 3.70 -7.39 6.56
C GLN A 90 5.14 -7.87 6.36
N HIS A 91 5.36 -9.16 6.42
CA HIS A 91 6.68 -9.74 6.17
C HIS A 91 7.15 -9.46 4.73
N LYS A 92 6.24 -9.51 3.77
CA LYS A 92 6.55 -9.22 2.37
C LYS A 92 6.93 -7.75 2.16
N PHE A 93 6.29 -6.82 2.85
CA PHE A 93 6.69 -5.41 2.81
C PHE A 93 8.13 -5.21 3.27
N GLU A 94 8.54 -5.86 4.35
CA GLU A 94 9.92 -5.78 4.84
C GLU A 94 10.91 -6.40 3.83
N GLU A 95 10.54 -7.53 3.27
CA GLU A 95 11.35 -8.24 2.28
C GLU A 95 11.60 -7.39 1.03
N ILE A 96 10.56 -6.76 0.50
CA ILE A 96 10.66 -5.85 -0.64
C ILE A 96 11.52 -4.63 -0.29
N SER A 97 11.32 -4.07 0.90
CA SER A 97 12.09 -2.92 1.37
C SER A 97 13.59 -3.23 1.42
N LYS A 98 13.96 -4.40 1.92
CA LYS A 98 15.35 -4.88 1.95
C LYS A 98 15.90 -5.07 0.53
N ALA A 99 15.13 -5.69 -0.35
CA ALA A 99 15.54 -5.93 -1.74
C ALA A 99 15.79 -4.63 -2.50
N TRP A 100 15.12 -3.54 -2.13
CA TRP A 100 15.27 -2.21 -2.72
C TRP A 100 16.26 -1.33 -1.96
N ASP A 101 17.00 -1.90 -1.02
CA ASP A 101 18.00 -1.17 -0.22
C ASP A 101 17.40 0.00 0.58
N CYS A 102 16.18 -0.13 1.04
CA CYS A 102 15.52 0.90 1.83
C CYS A 102 15.90 0.78 3.29
N LYS A 103 16.24 1.91 3.89
CA LYS A 103 16.58 2.00 5.32
C LYS A 103 15.33 2.04 6.19
N PHE A 104 14.25 2.64 5.70
CA PHE A 104 13.00 2.80 6.41
C PHE A 104 11.83 2.27 5.60
N LEU A 105 10.84 1.74 6.32
CA LEU A 105 9.54 1.34 5.80
C LEU A 105 8.49 2.16 6.51
N TYR A 106 7.71 2.93 5.75
CA TYR A 106 6.64 3.77 6.26
C TYR A 106 5.30 3.12 5.98
N GLN A 107 4.47 3.05 6.99
CA GLN A 107 3.13 2.50 6.87
C GLN A 107 2.19 3.24 7.80
N GLY A 108 0.96 3.47 7.35
CA GLY A 108 -0.08 4.08 8.14
C GLY A 108 -1.43 3.57 7.71
N SER A 109 -2.45 3.89 8.50
CA SER A 109 -3.81 3.48 8.19
C SER A 109 -4.80 4.42 8.83
N HIS A 110 -5.94 4.57 8.17
CA HIS A 110 -7.13 5.20 8.76
C HIS A 110 -7.99 4.17 9.53
N LEU A 111 -7.55 2.91 9.60
CA LEU A 111 -8.33 1.77 10.08
C LEU A 111 -8.23 1.53 11.59
N GLY A 112 -7.70 2.49 12.37
CA GLY A 112 -7.85 2.51 13.81
C GLY A 112 -6.72 1.88 14.60
N ASP A 113 -6.93 1.79 15.92
CA ASP A 113 -5.91 1.56 16.94
C ASP A 113 -5.25 0.17 16.89
N ARG A 114 -5.94 -0.84 16.38
CA ARG A 114 -5.39 -2.21 16.33
C ARG A 114 -4.16 -2.31 15.42
N LEU A 115 -4.22 -1.66 14.25
CA LEU A 115 -3.07 -1.66 13.34
C LEU A 115 -1.91 -0.88 13.96
N TYR A 116 -2.17 0.29 14.53
CA TYR A 116 -1.11 1.07 15.17
C TYR A 116 -0.47 0.33 16.34
N SER A 117 -1.26 -0.35 17.17
CA SER A 117 -0.73 -1.17 18.25
C SER A 117 0.17 -2.30 17.75
N TYR A 118 -0.23 -2.96 16.66
CA TYR A 118 0.60 -3.97 16.02
C TYR A 118 1.91 -3.37 15.50
N LEU A 119 1.83 -2.24 14.79
CA LEU A 119 3.00 -1.58 14.21
C LEU A 119 4.00 -1.16 15.30
N GLU A 120 3.53 -0.55 16.37
CA GLU A 120 4.39 -0.16 17.50
C GLU A 120 5.12 -1.35 18.11
N ARG A 121 4.41 -2.46 18.33
CA ARG A 121 5.02 -3.70 18.89
C ARG A 121 6.05 -4.31 17.96
N ASN A 122 6.00 -4.01 16.66
CA ASN A 122 6.93 -4.52 15.66
C ASN A 122 7.99 -3.47 15.25
N GLY A 123 8.25 -2.50 16.11
CA GLY A 123 9.35 -1.56 15.95
C GLY A 123 9.05 -0.31 15.13
N TYR A 124 7.80 -0.10 14.72
CA TYR A 124 7.41 1.14 14.05
C TYR A 124 7.31 2.29 15.05
N LYS A 125 7.71 3.46 14.62
CA LYS A 125 7.61 4.70 15.39
C LYS A 125 6.83 5.74 14.59
N VAL A 126 6.16 6.65 15.28
CA VAL A 126 5.48 7.77 14.61
C VAL A 126 6.52 8.64 13.91
N ALA A 127 6.39 8.79 12.60
CA ALA A 127 7.31 9.54 11.75
C ALA A 127 6.68 10.80 11.15
N THR A 128 5.36 10.85 11.01
CA THR A 128 4.65 11.97 10.38
C THR A 128 3.36 12.28 11.10
N MET A 129 2.88 13.50 10.92
CA MET A 129 1.59 13.96 11.40
C MET A 129 0.83 14.59 10.24
N ARG A 130 -0.51 14.52 10.28
CA ARG A 130 -1.39 15.11 9.29
C ARG A 130 -2.28 16.15 9.93
N LYS A 131 -2.43 17.28 9.25
CA LYS A 131 -3.39 18.31 9.62
C LYS A 131 -4.34 18.54 8.45
N GLU A 132 -5.63 18.53 8.71
CA GLU A 132 -6.62 18.96 7.73
C GLU A 132 -6.54 20.46 7.54
N ILE A 133 -6.46 20.90 6.29
CA ILE A 133 -6.46 22.33 5.94
C ILE A 133 -7.89 22.72 5.60
N LYS A 134 -8.41 23.67 6.37
CA LYS A 134 -9.77 24.18 6.20
C LYS A 134 -9.77 25.49 5.44
#